data_d2d369325feeb671943cfb3b59f93c6c
#
_entry.id   d2d369325feeb671943cfb3b59f93c6c
#
_cell.length_a   1.000
_cell.length_b   1.000
_cell.length_c   1.000
_cell.angle_alpha   90.00
_cell.angle_beta   90.00
_cell.angle_gamma   90.00
#
_symmetry.space_group_name_H-M   'P 1'
#
loop_
_entity.id
_entity.type
_entity.pdbx_description
1 polymer ?
#
loop_
_entity_poly.entity_id
_entity_poly.type
_entity_poly.pdbx_seq_one_letter_code
_entity_poly.pdbx_strand_id
1 'polypeptide(L)'
;MKPSVWQAGRFRIDLAQPKIMGIANITPDSFSDGGSYSQNVKTALAHAERLLKDGADILDIGGESTRPGADYVPPEEEWRRVAPILAEVAKWNVPVSVDTRRTKIMRRALEQGVADIINDVAALTDEGALALLARQPDTGICLMHMRGLPENMQDNPQYGDVAGEVAR
;
A
#
# COMPACT_ATOMS: atom_id res chain seq x y z
N MET A 1 0.94 -30.49 0.25
CA MET A 1 0.43 -29.21 -0.29
C MET A 1 1.50 -28.59 -1.16
N LYS A 2 1.17 -28.09 -2.36
CA LYS A 2 2.13 -27.26 -3.11
C LYS A 2 2.42 -26.01 -2.27
N PRO A 3 3.67 -25.59 -2.11
CA PRO A 3 3.95 -24.33 -1.42
C PRO A 3 3.19 -23.21 -2.12
N SER A 4 2.41 -22.46 -1.38
CA SER A 4 1.75 -21.27 -1.91
C SER A 4 2.81 -20.17 -2.06
N VAL A 5 3.19 -19.90 -3.30
CA VAL A 5 4.13 -18.85 -3.64
C VAL A 5 3.35 -17.67 -4.24
N TRP A 6 3.54 -16.49 -3.69
CA TRP A 6 2.99 -15.26 -4.22
C TRP A 6 4.05 -14.52 -5.05
N GLN A 7 3.75 -14.29 -6.34
CA GLN A 7 4.57 -13.43 -7.17
C GLN A 7 4.30 -11.98 -6.78
N ALA A 8 5.32 -11.25 -6.40
CA ALA A 8 5.24 -9.87 -5.95
C ALA A 8 6.42 -9.07 -6.56
N GLY A 9 6.24 -8.56 -7.77
CA GLY A 9 7.24 -7.81 -8.52
C GLY A 9 8.53 -8.62 -8.70
N ARG A 10 9.60 -8.12 -8.13
CA ARG A 10 10.94 -8.75 -8.14
C ARG A 10 11.06 -9.99 -7.24
N PHE A 11 10.05 -10.25 -6.39
CA PHE A 11 10.11 -11.26 -5.35
C PHE A 11 9.12 -12.41 -5.58
N ARG A 12 9.52 -13.58 -5.10
CA ARG A 12 8.65 -14.75 -4.96
C ARG A 12 8.53 -15.06 -3.47
N ILE A 13 7.40 -14.71 -2.89
CA ILE A 13 7.16 -14.80 -1.45
C ILE A 13 6.57 -16.17 -1.13
N ASP A 14 7.26 -16.96 -0.32
CA ASP A 14 6.73 -18.23 0.20
C ASP A 14 5.74 -17.95 1.33
N LEU A 15 4.48 -18.33 1.12
CA LEU A 15 3.39 -18.21 2.08
C LEU A 15 3.15 -19.49 2.91
N ALA A 16 4.09 -20.45 2.91
CA ALA A 16 4.00 -21.61 3.78
C ALA A 16 4.03 -21.22 5.27
N GLN A 17 4.62 -20.07 5.58
CA GLN A 17 4.55 -19.42 6.87
C GLN A 17 3.93 -18.02 6.73
N PRO A 18 3.20 -17.53 7.75
CA PRO A 18 2.68 -16.16 7.75
C PRO A 18 3.77 -15.14 7.49
N LYS A 19 3.45 -14.10 6.73
CA LYS A 19 4.32 -12.97 6.43
C LYS A 19 3.78 -11.70 7.08
N ILE A 20 4.67 -10.88 7.59
CA ILE A 20 4.33 -9.63 8.28
C ILE A 20 4.55 -8.47 7.32
N MET A 21 3.48 -7.74 7.04
CA MET A 21 3.53 -6.48 6.28
C MET A 21 3.62 -5.31 7.27
N GLY A 22 4.78 -4.66 7.32
CA GLY A 22 5.04 -3.50 8.16
C GLY A 22 4.55 -2.22 7.48
N ILE A 23 3.62 -1.50 8.13
CA ILE A 23 2.94 -0.32 7.57
C ILE A 23 3.68 0.95 7.97
N ALA A 24 4.04 1.77 6.97
CA ALA A 24 4.63 3.10 7.13
C ALA A 24 3.77 4.16 6.43
N ASN A 25 2.83 4.75 7.15
CA ASN A 25 1.98 5.83 6.65
C ASN A 25 2.71 7.17 6.73
N ILE A 26 2.84 7.84 5.59
CA ILE A 26 3.51 9.13 5.43
C ILE A 26 2.45 10.24 5.49
N THR A 27 1.86 10.43 6.66
CA THR A 27 0.87 11.48 6.89
C THR A 27 1.45 12.63 7.69
N PRO A 28 0.93 13.88 7.57
CA PRO A 28 1.39 15.01 8.36
C PRO A 28 1.38 14.74 9.87
N ASP A 29 0.36 14.05 10.36
CA ASP A 29 0.19 13.72 11.77
C ASP A 29 1.21 12.69 12.27
N SER A 30 1.73 11.84 11.38
CA SER A 30 2.77 10.87 11.72
C SER A 30 4.13 11.54 11.97
N PHE A 31 4.27 12.84 11.64
CA PHE A 31 5.50 13.62 11.70
C PHE A 31 5.26 15.00 12.33
N SER A 32 4.39 15.09 13.34
CA SER A 32 3.82 16.29 13.94
C SER A 32 4.79 17.24 14.64
N ASP A 33 6.09 16.98 14.62
CA ASP A 33 7.09 17.80 15.32
C ASP A 33 7.56 19.04 14.52
N GLY A 34 6.79 19.49 13.52
CA GLY A 34 7.10 20.74 12.79
C GLY A 34 8.39 20.71 11.95
N GLY A 35 8.92 19.50 11.68
CA GLY A 35 10.16 19.29 10.93
C GLY A 35 10.06 19.70 9.46
N SER A 36 11.20 20.00 8.84
CA SER A 36 11.28 20.23 7.39
C SER A 36 10.92 18.96 6.62
N TYR A 37 10.54 19.12 5.35
CA TYR A 37 10.24 17.99 4.45
C TYR A 37 11.34 16.91 4.44
N SER A 38 12.60 17.34 4.43
CA SER A 38 13.76 16.43 4.47
C SER A 38 13.86 15.65 5.80
N GLN A 39 13.47 16.27 6.90
CA GLN A 39 13.43 15.60 8.20
C GLN A 39 12.33 14.55 8.23
N ASN A 40 11.16 14.83 7.66
CA ASN A 40 10.05 13.89 7.57
C ASN A 40 10.44 12.64 6.75
N VAL A 41 11.14 12.80 5.63
CA VAL A 41 11.68 11.69 4.84
C VAL A 41 12.64 10.82 5.67
N LYS A 42 13.60 11.43 6.39
CA LYS A 42 14.53 10.69 7.25
C LYS A 42 13.82 9.91 8.35
N THR A 43 12.83 10.52 8.98
CA THR A 43 12.03 9.86 10.04
C THR A 43 11.24 8.68 9.49
N ALA A 44 10.65 8.84 8.30
CA ALA A 44 9.92 7.76 7.62
C ALA A 44 10.84 6.58 7.26
N LEU A 45 12.03 6.85 6.73
CA LEU A 45 13.02 5.81 6.43
C LEU A 45 13.50 5.10 7.69
N ALA A 46 13.79 5.83 8.75
CA ALA A 46 14.18 5.25 10.05
C ALA A 46 13.05 4.37 10.64
N HIS A 47 11.78 4.76 10.43
CA HIS A 47 10.64 3.93 10.81
C HIS A 47 10.57 2.65 9.98
N ALA A 48 10.71 2.74 8.65
CA ALA A 48 10.74 1.58 7.77
C ALA A 48 11.88 0.60 8.13
N GLU A 49 13.09 1.11 8.42
CA GLU A 49 14.20 0.29 8.91
C GLU A 49 13.86 -0.42 10.23
N ARG A 50 13.17 0.25 11.15
CA ARG A 50 12.73 -0.35 12.41
C ARG A 50 11.75 -1.48 12.17
N LEU A 51 10.75 -1.29 11.30
CA LEU A 51 9.79 -2.34 10.96
C LEU A 51 10.50 -3.61 10.48
N LEU A 52 11.52 -3.48 9.63
CA LEU A 52 12.31 -4.63 9.16
C LEU A 52 13.10 -5.28 10.30
N LYS A 53 13.72 -4.49 11.19
CA LYS A 53 14.43 -5.02 12.37
C LYS A 53 13.50 -5.73 13.34
N ASP A 54 12.25 -5.29 13.42
CA ASP A 54 11.22 -5.87 14.27
C ASP A 54 10.54 -7.10 13.62
N GLY A 55 10.94 -7.47 12.40
CA GLY A 55 10.56 -8.72 11.74
C GLY A 55 9.54 -8.58 10.62
N ALA A 56 9.32 -7.38 10.06
CA ALA A 56 8.51 -7.24 8.85
C ALA A 56 9.20 -7.90 7.64
N ASP A 57 8.42 -8.67 6.88
CA ASP A 57 8.85 -9.32 5.62
C ASP A 57 8.59 -8.41 4.40
N ILE A 58 7.65 -7.49 4.50
CA ILE A 58 7.16 -6.60 3.43
C ILE A 58 7.02 -5.20 4.04
N LEU A 59 7.41 -4.16 3.30
CA LEU A 59 7.12 -2.78 3.68
C LEU A 59 5.93 -2.26 2.87
N ASP A 60 4.93 -1.69 3.57
CA ASP A 60 3.74 -1.09 2.97
C ASP A 60 3.76 0.42 3.18
N ILE A 61 3.89 1.17 2.09
CA ILE A 61 4.12 2.61 2.10
C ILE A 61 2.87 3.34 1.59
N GLY A 62 2.25 4.14 2.44
CA GLY A 62 1.05 4.91 2.11
C GLY A 62 1.21 6.42 2.35
N GLY A 63 0.66 7.25 1.46
CA GLY A 63 0.69 8.72 1.54
C GLY A 63 -0.64 9.36 1.96
N GLU A 64 -1.71 8.58 1.97
CA GLU A 64 -3.04 8.95 2.43
C GLU A 64 -3.46 8.05 3.59
N SER A 65 -4.06 8.59 4.62
CA SER A 65 -4.68 7.78 5.66
C SER A 65 -6.03 7.27 5.17
N THR A 66 -6.24 5.97 5.26
CA THR A 66 -7.53 5.32 4.92
C THR A 66 -8.39 5.08 6.15
N ARG A 67 -8.04 5.69 7.31
CA ARG A 67 -8.84 5.61 8.53
C ARG A 67 -10.15 6.40 8.35
N PRO A 68 -11.25 5.97 9.00
CA PRO A 68 -12.48 6.75 9.01
C PRO A 68 -12.23 8.19 9.46
N GLY A 69 -12.76 9.17 8.71
CA GLY A 69 -12.61 10.61 9.02
C GLY A 69 -11.27 11.22 8.63
N ALA A 70 -10.39 10.50 7.93
CA ALA A 70 -9.15 11.09 7.41
C ALA A 70 -9.44 12.09 6.27
N ASP A 71 -8.68 13.19 6.25
CA ASP A 71 -8.77 14.19 5.21
C ASP A 71 -8.37 13.64 3.85
N TYR A 72 -9.06 14.12 2.81
CA TYR A 72 -8.71 13.82 1.43
C TYR A 72 -7.33 14.39 1.07
N VAL A 73 -6.49 13.56 0.49
CA VAL A 73 -5.17 13.96 -0.01
C VAL A 73 -5.19 13.98 -1.54
N PRO A 74 -4.88 15.12 -2.20
CA PRO A 74 -4.76 15.16 -3.65
C PRO A 74 -3.67 14.22 -4.18
N PRO A 75 -3.82 13.60 -5.38
CA PRO A 75 -2.85 12.64 -5.91
C PRO A 75 -1.42 13.16 -6.01
N GLU A 76 -1.23 14.44 -6.36
CA GLU A 76 0.11 15.03 -6.46
C GLU A 76 0.77 15.16 -5.07
N GLU A 77 -0.01 15.46 -4.05
CA GLU A 77 0.47 15.52 -2.67
C GLU A 77 0.77 14.11 -2.14
N GLU A 78 -0.10 13.13 -2.41
CA GLU A 78 0.15 11.73 -2.07
C GLU A 78 1.48 11.26 -2.68
N TRP A 79 1.67 11.48 -3.99
CA TRP A 79 2.91 11.12 -4.67
C TRP A 79 4.13 11.83 -4.07
N ARG A 80 4.01 13.13 -3.81
CA ARG A 80 5.09 13.92 -3.20
C ARG A 80 5.54 13.34 -1.86
N ARG A 81 4.62 12.80 -1.07
CA ARG A 81 4.94 12.18 0.22
C ARG A 81 5.64 10.84 0.06
N VAL A 82 5.15 9.96 -0.81
CA VAL A 82 5.65 8.58 -0.89
C VAL A 82 6.87 8.44 -1.80
N ALA A 83 6.99 9.22 -2.87
CA ALA A 83 8.02 9.04 -3.89
C ALA A 83 9.45 8.98 -3.35
N PRO A 84 9.92 9.88 -2.46
CA PRO A 84 11.29 9.85 -1.96
C PRO A 84 11.55 8.64 -1.06
N ILE A 85 10.53 8.16 -0.34
CA ILE A 85 10.64 6.96 0.50
C ILE A 85 10.70 5.71 -0.39
N LEU A 86 9.76 5.60 -1.35
CA LEU A 86 9.73 4.49 -2.30
C LEU A 86 11.04 4.36 -3.08
N ALA A 87 11.59 5.48 -3.56
CA ALA A 87 12.86 5.50 -4.29
C ALA A 87 14.05 5.00 -3.45
N GLU A 88 13.99 5.14 -2.13
CA GLU A 88 15.04 4.64 -1.24
C GLU A 88 14.80 3.19 -0.85
N VAL A 89 13.59 2.85 -0.36
CA VAL A 89 13.29 1.49 0.11
C VAL A 89 13.32 0.46 -1.03
N ALA A 90 13.05 0.86 -2.28
CA ALA A 90 13.17 -0.01 -3.45
C ALA A 90 14.60 -0.56 -3.67
N LYS A 91 15.61 0.09 -3.08
CA LYS A 91 17.02 -0.38 -3.10
C LYS A 91 17.32 -1.40 -2.01
N TRP A 92 16.42 -1.52 -1.04
CA TRP A 92 16.63 -2.42 0.09
C TRP A 92 16.14 -3.82 -0.26
N ASN A 93 16.72 -4.79 -0.43
CA ASN A 93 16.31 -6.14 -0.85
C ASN A 93 15.11 -6.71 -0.05
N VAL A 94 13.99 -6.00 -0.11
CA VAL A 94 12.71 -6.29 0.56
C VAL A 94 11.55 -5.97 -0.37
N PRO A 95 10.46 -6.77 -0.39
CA PRO A 95 9.26 -6.45 -1.15
C PRO A 95 8.64 -5.12 -0.70
N VAL A 96 8.34 -4.24 -1.65
CA VAL A 96 7.72 -2.94 -1.39
C VAL A 96 6.29 -2.94 -1.89
N SER A 97 5.38 -2.70 -0.98
CA SER A 97 3.95 -2.48 -1.22
C SER A 97 3.66 -0.98 -1.23
N VAL A 98 2.83 -0.54 -2.16
CA VAL A 98 2.33 0.83 -2.23
C VAL A 98 0.85 0.81 -1.88
N ASP A 99 0.50 1.39 -0.72
CA ASP A 99 -0.89 1.58 -0.29
C ASP A 99 -1.47 2.81 -0.98
N THR A 100 -2.29 2.57 -1.98
CA THR A 100 -2.98 3.62 -2.74
C THR A 100 -4.22 3.09 -3.44
N ARG A 101 -5.29 3.89 -3.43
CA ARG A 101 -6.53 3.64 -4.17
C ARG A 101 -6.59 4.37 -5.51
N ARG A 102 -5.47 4.97 -5.96
CA ARG A 102 -5.45 5.83 -7.16
C ARG A 102 -4.59 5.24 -8.26
N THR A 103 -5.20 5.00 -9.40
CA THR A 103 -4.55 4.51 -10.63
C THR A 103 -3.34 5.34 -11.02
N LYS A 104 -3.39 6.66 -10.82
CA LYS A 104 -2.29 7.57 -11.13
C LYS A 104 -1.03 7.28 -10.30
N ILE A 105 -1.20 6.97 -9.02
CA ILE A 105 -0.10 6.64 -8.11
C ILE A 105 0.43 5.23 -8.41
N MET A 106 -0.48 4.25 -8.58
CA MET A 106 -0.13 2.89 -9.01
C MET A 106 0.76 2.93 -10.25
N ARG A 107 0.32 3.65 -11.28
CA ARG A 107 1.06 3.79 -12.55
C ARG A 107 2.45 4.36 -12.34
N ARG A 108 2.58 5.47 -11.60
CA ARG A 108 3.89 6.10 -11.34
C ARG A 108 4.84 5.17 -10.59
N ALA A 109 4.34 4.47 -9.58
CA ALA A 109 5.15 3.54 -8.78
C ALA A 109 5.64 2.35 -9.61
N LEU A 110 4.79 1.78 -10.47
CA LEU A 110 5.13 0.68 -11.37
C LEU A 110 6.08 1.11 -12.48
N GLU A 111 5.83 2.25 -13.14
CA GLU A 111 6.70 2.79 -14.21
C GLU A 111 8.09 3.13 -13.70
N GLN A 112 8.23 3.56 -12.44
CA GLN A 112 9.51 3.83 -11.81
C GLN A 112 10.18 2.59 -11.21
N GLY A 113 9.50 1.43 -11.22
CA GLY A 113 10.03 0.19 -10.67
C GLY A 113 10.25 0.23 -9.15
N VAL A 114 9.45 1.04 -8.43
CA VAL A 114 9.57 1.21 -6.98
C VAL A 114 8.47 0.50 -6.19
N ALA A 115 7.59 -0.24 -6.88
CA ALA A 115 6.54 -1.06 -6.27
C ALA A 115 6.65 -2.52 -6.75
N ASP A 116 6.57 -3.45 -5.83
CA ASP A 116 6.45 -4.88 -6.07
C ASP A 116 5.00 -5.35 -5.87
N ILE A 117 4.26 -4.63 -5.01
CA ILE A 117 2.88 -4.91 -4.62
C ILE A 117 2.07 -3.61 -4.69
N ILE A 118 0.83 -3.71 -5.15
CA ILE A 118 -0.18 -2.67 -4.98
C ILE A 118 -1.19 -3.15 -3.93
N ASN A 119 -1.34 -2.35 -2.88
CA ASN A 119 -2.32 -2.54 -1.81
C ASN A 119 -3.43 -1.49 -1.99
N ASP A 120 -4.64 -1.93 -2.34
CA ASP A 120 -5.74 -1.03 -2.68
C ASP A 120 -6.98 -1.28 -1.82
N VAL A 121 -7.27 -0.34 -0.94
CA VAL A 121 -8.45 -0.37 -0.07
C VAL A 121 -9.77 -0.20 -0.83
N ALA A 122 -9.74 0.31 -2.06
CA ALA A 122 -10.90 0.49 -2.93
C ALA A 122 -11.10 -0.63 -3.96
N ALA A 123 -10.32 -1.72 -3.87
CA ALA A 123 -10.48 -2.92 -4.71
C ALA A 123 -10.52 -2.61 -6.21
N LEU A 124 -9.61 -1.77 -6.70
CA LEU A 124 -9.43 -1.37 -8.11
C LEU A 124 -10.64 -0.68 -8.75
N THR A 125 -11.45 -0.01 -7.94
CA THR A 125 -12.63 0.73 -8.43
C THR A 125 -12.26 2.06 -9.09
N ASP A 126 -11.04 2.58 -8.89
CA ASP A 126 -10.58 3.78 -9.58
C ASP A 126 -10.40 3.52 -11.08
N GLU A 127 -10.77 4.51 -11.89
CA GLU A 127 -10.80 4.37 -13.34
C GLU A 127 -9.44 3.94 -13.91
N GLY A 128 -9.43 2.83 -14.65
CA GLY A 128 -8.25 2.29 -15.31
C GLY A 128 -7.33 1.45 -14.42
N ALA A 129 -7.59 1.31 -13.10
CA ALA A 129 -6.76 0.52 -12.19
C ALA A 129 -6.68 -0.95 -12.63
N LEU A 130 -7.83 -1.58 -12.88
CA LEU A 130 -7.89 -2.96 -13.35
C LEU A 130 -7.12 -3.15 -14.68
N ALA A 131 -7.34 -2.24 -15.65
CA ALA A 131 -6.67 -2.30 -16.94
C ALA A 131 -5.15 -2.07 -16.86
N LEU A 132 -4.71 -1.26 -15.90
CA LEU A 132 -3.29 -1.05 -15.61
C LEU A 132 -2.66 -2.34 -15.08
N LEU A 133 -3.24 -2.92 -14.02
CA LEU A 133 -2.67 -4.09 -13.34
C LEU A 133 -2.79 -5.37 -14.17
N ALA A 134 -3.80 -5.51 -15.01
CA ALA A 134 -3.90 -6.62 -15.97
C ALA A 134 -2.71 -6.70 -16.94
N ARG A 135 -1.96 -5.60 -17.12
CA ARG A 135 -0.75 -5.56 -17.96
C ARG A 135 0.54 -5.75 -17.15
N GLN A 136 0.42 -5.98 -15.87
CA GLN A 136 1.54 -6.13 -14.92
C GLN A 136 1.43 -7.48 -14.18
N PRO A 137 1.57 -8.62 -14.90
CA PRO A 137 1.24 -9.95 -14.37
C PRO A 137 2.10 -10.37 -13.17
N ASP A 138 3.26 -9.77 -13.00
CA ASP A 138 4.17 -10.07 -11.90
C ASP A 138 3.91 -9.20 -10.67
N THR A 139 3.10 -8.14 -10.77
CA THR A 139 2.78 -7.29 -9.62
C THR A 139 1.91 -8.03 -8.61
N GLY A 140 2.32 -8.06 -7.36
CA GLY A 140 1.49 -8.55 -6.26
C GLY A 140 0.30 -7.60 -6.05
N ILE A 141 -0.87 -8.15 -5.76
CA ILE A 141 -2.08 -7.35 -5.53
C ILE A 141 -2.69 -7.76 -4.20
N CYS A 142 -2.92 -6.76 -3.33
CA CYS A 142 -3.67 -6.88 -2.11
C CYS A 142 -4.90 -5.98 -2.20
N LEU A 143 -6.09 -6.54 -1.99
CA LEU A 143 -7.35 -5.82 -2.10
C LEU A 143 -8.11 -5.89 -0.78
N MET A 144 -8.65 -4.76 -0.36
CA MET A 144 -9.59 -4.72 0.76
C MET A 144 -11.03 -4.65 0.23
N HIS A 145 -11.92 -5.40 0.85
CA HIS A 145 -13.34 -5.21 0.66
C HIS A 145 -13.87 -4.18 1.66
N MET A 146 -14.69 -3.23 1.18
CA MET A 146 -15.47 -2.33 2.02
C MET A 146 -16.83 -2.07 1.40
N ARG A 147 -17.83 -1.72 2.22
CA ARG A 147 -19.07 -1.12 1.75
C ARG A 147 -19.03 0.39 1.93
N GLY A 148 -19.40 1.13 0.89
CA GLY A 148 -19.33 2.59 0.88
C GLY A 148 -17.93 3.12 0.61
N LEU A 149 -17.58 4.20 1.29
CA LEU A 149 -16.29 4.88 1.21
C LEU A 149 -15.52 4.72 2.54
N PRO A 150 -14.21 4.95 2.58
CA PRO A 150 -13.43 4.88 3.83
C PRO A 150 -14.04 5.67 4.98
N GLU A 151 -14.69 6.79 4.67
CA GLU A 151 -15.32 7.68 5.65
C GLU A 151 -16.51 7.04 6.38
N ASN A 152 -17.27 6.18 5.69
CA ASN A 152 -18.51 5.58 6.18
C ASN A 152 -18.56 4.05 6.12
N MET A 153 -17.47 3.38 5.78
CA MET A 153 -17.40 1.92 5.62
C MET A 153 -17.76 1.14 6.90
N GLN A 154 -17.69 1.79 8.06
CA GLN A 154 -18.04 1.19 9.36
C GLN A 154 -19.47 1.52 9.82
N ASP A 155 -20.25 2.28 9.03
CA ASP A 155 -21.62 2.65 9.36
C ASP A 155 -22.55 1.46 9.14
N ASN A 156 -22.62 0.57 10.14
CA ASN A 156 -23.52 -0.59 10.21
C ASN A 156 -23.52 -1.46 8.93
N PRO A 157 -22.38 -2.00 8.47
CA PRO A 157 -22.33 -2.83 7.27
C PRO A 157 -23.16 -4.12 7.46
N GLN A 158 -24.12 -4.35 6.56
CA GLN A 158 -25.00 -5.51 6.59
C GLN A 158 -24.66 -6.44 5.42
N TYR A 159 -24.56 -7.75 5.69
CA TYR A 159 -24.28 -8.78 4.69
C TYR A 159 -25.29 -9.91 4.81
N GLY A 160 -25.81 -10.37 3.69
CA GLY A 160 -26.62 -11.59 3.63
C GLY A 160 -25.77 -12.85 3.49
N ASP A 161 -24.75 -12.77 2.64
CA ASP A 161 -23.71 -13.80 2.43
C ASP A 161 -22.36 -13.11 2.28
N VAL A 162 -21.62 -12.99 3.39
CA VAL A 162 -20.34 -12.30 3.43
C VAL A 162 -19.35 -12.83 2.40
N ALA A 163 -19.18 -14.15 2.35
CA ALA A 163 -18.20 -14.77 1.47
C ALA A 163 -18.54 -14.54 -0.02
N GLY A 164 -19.81 -14.74 -0.39
CA GLY A 164 -20.27 -14.51 -1.76
C GLY A 164 -20.28 -13.03 -2.15
N GLU A 165 -20.52 -12.11 -1.20
CA GLU A 165 -20.53 -10.68 -1.48
C GLU A 165 -19.13 -10.09 -1.58
N VAL A 166 -18.17 -10.60 -0.82
CA VAL A 166 -16.76 -10.20 -0.92
C VAL A 166 -16.08 -10.76 -2.19
N ALA A 167 -16.52 -11.94 -2.67
CA ALA A 167 -15.92 -12.58 -3.84
C ALA A 167 -16.46 -12.08 -5.20
N ARG A 168 -17.44 -11.16 -5.21
CA ARG A 168 -18.02 -10.55 -6.42
C ARG A 168 -17.29 -9.30 -6.87
#